data_939931247c9140b593c1b0eff68821b4
#
_entry.id   939931247c9140b593c1b0eff68821b4
#
_cell.length_a   1.000
_cell.length_b   1.000
_cell.length_c   1.000
_cell.angle_alpha   90.00
_cell.angle_beta   90.00
_cell.angle_gamma   90.00
#
_symmetry.space_group_name_H-M   'P 1'
#
loop_
_entity.id
_entity.type
_entity.pdbx_description
1 polymer ?
#
loop_
_entity_poly.entity_id
_entity_poly.type
_entity_poly.pdbx_seq_one_letter_code
_entity_poly.pdbx_strand_id
1 'polypeptide(L)'
;MKLIGNMMMKTQSRKAKGRRLQRQFMQLLIEKLYIDPEDIESRSMGAGGEDLIMSKAARTKFPYSIECKNQEKLNIWAAWDQANGNKGIYEPLVVIKKNGVRPLVVLDAENFLEMIKEFNNGN
;
A
#
# COMPACT_ATOMS: atom_id res chain seq x y z
N MET A 1 -32.72 -13.58 -5.22
CA MET A 1 -32.41 -12.92 -3.93
C MET A 1 -31.10 -13.40 -3.31
N LYS A 2 -30.85 -14.70 -3.25
CA LYS A 2 -29.59 -15.24 -2.69
C LYS A 2 -28.35 -14.78 -3.48
N LEU A 3 -28.42 -14.71 -4.82
CA LEU A 3 -27.31 -14.27 -5.66
C LEU A 3 -26.93 -12.80 -5.39
N ILE A 4 -27.92 -11.93 -5.25
CA ILE A 4 -27.69 -10.51 -4.98
C ILE A 4 -27.05 -10.33 -3.60
N GLY A 5 -27.55 -11.04 -2.60
CA GLY A 5 -26.99 -11.01 -1.25
C GLY A 5 -25.54 -11.49 -1.23
N ASN A 6 -25.22 -12.58 -1.94
CA ASN A 6 -23.86 -13.09 -2.02
C ASN A 6 -22.90 -12.12 -2.72
N MET A 7 -23.36 -11.45 -3.78
CA MET A 7 -22.56 -10.44 -4.47
C MET A 7 -22.27 -9.23 -3.57
N MET A 8 -23.26 -8.76 -2.81
CA MET A 8 -23.07 -7.65 -1.87
C MET A 8 -22.09 -8.03 -0.76
N MET A 9 -22.21 -9.23 -0.20
CA MET A 9 -21.31 -9.73 0.83
C MET A 9 -19.88 -9.84 0.32
N LYS A 10 -19.66 -10.35 -0.90
CA LYS A 10 -18.34 -10.42 -1.52
C LYS A 10 -17.71 -9.04 -1.70
N THR A 11 -18.48 -8.04 -2.13
CA THR A 11 -18.00 -6.66 -2.31
C THR A 11 -17.58 -6.06 -0.98
N GLN A 12 -18.42 -6.22 0.07
CA GLN A 12 -18.10 -5.74 1.41
C GLN A 12 -16.87 -6.43 1.97
N SER A 13 -16.74 -7.75 1.76
CA SER A 13 -15.57 -8.52 2.19
C SER A 13 -14.29 -8.05 1.50
N ARG A 14 -14.35 -7.75 0.21
CA ARG A 14 -13.20 -7.21 -0.55
C ARG A 14 -12.77 -5.85 0.00
N LYS A 15 -13.71 -4.94 0.25
CA LYS A 15 -13.42 -3.63 0.84
C LYS A 15 -12.83 -3.77 2.23
N ALA A 16 -13.38 -4.67 3.05
CA ALA A 16 -12.87 -4.93 4.39
C ALA A 16 -11.44 -5.48 4.35
N LYS A 17 -11.15 -6.40 3.43
CA LYS A 17 -9.79 -6.95 3.24
C LYS A 17 -8.81 -5.84 2.83
N GLY A 18 -9.21 -4.96 1.93
CA GLY A 18 -8.40 -3.82 1.51
C GLY A 18 -8.08 -2.89 2.68
N ARG A 19 -9.09 -2.53 3.46
CA ARG A 19 -8.90 -1.67 4.65
C ARG A 19 -7.96 -2.32 5.67
N ARG A 20 -8.12 -3.62 5.91
CA ARG A 20 -7.25 -4.32 6.86
C ARG A 20 -5.79 -4.27 6.41
N LEU A 21 -5.53 -4.46 5.12
CA LEU A 21 -4.15 -4.39 4.60
C LEU A 21 -3.59 -2.97 4.71
N GLN A 22 -4.37 -1.95 4.37
CA GLN A 22 -3.95 -0.56 4.54
C GLN A 22 -3.55 -0.27 5.98
N ARG A 23 -4.39 -0.67 6.94
CA ARG A 23 -4.13 -0.47 8.37
C ARG A 23 -2.94 -1.30 8.86
N GLN A 24 -2.81 -2.51 8.38
CA GLN A 24 -1.69 -3.38 8.73
C GLN A 24 -0.37 -2.77 8.26
N PHE A 25 -0.30 -2.29 7.02
CA PHE A 25 0.91 -1.69 6.49
C PHE A 25 1.22 -0.36 7.17
N MET A 26 0.20 0.46 7.42
CA MET A 26 0.35 1.69 8.20
C MET A 26 0.96 1.41 9.57
N GLN A 27 0.46 0.39 10.27
CA GLN A 27 0.99 0.02 11.57
C GLN A 27 2.44 -0.44 11.50
N LEU A 28 2.81 -1.18 10.45
CA LEU A 28 4.21 -1.58 10.22
C LEU A 28 5.11 -0.36 10.03
N LEU A 29 4.67 0.64 9.28
CA LEU A 29 5.44 1.88 9.09
C LEU A 29 5.64 2.62 10.40
N ILE A 30 4.59 2.71 11.21
CA ILE A 30 4.65 3.36 12.53
C ILE A 30 5.66 2.63 13.42
N GLU A 31 5.56 1.30 13.50
CA GLU A 31 6.40 0.50 14.39
C GLU A 31 7.86 0.40 13.92
N LYS A 32 8.08 0.20 12.63
CA LYS A 32 9.42 -0.07 12.10
C LYS A 32 10.20 1.18 11.77
N LEU A 33 9.53 2.23 11.28
CA LEU A 33 10.18 3.46 10.85
C LEU A 33 9.94 4.64 11.80
N TYR A 34 9.23 4.40 12.89
CA TYR A 34 8.94 5.43 13.90
C TYR A 34 8.21 6.65 13.31
N ILE A 35 7.32 6.38 12.34
CA ILE A 35 6.44 7.43 11.83
C ILE A 35 5.43 7.75 12.92
N ASP A 36 5.23 9.04 13.19
CA ASP A 36 4.23 9.49 14.16
C ASP A 36 2.85 9.08 13.64
N PRO A 37 2.00 8.44 14.49
CA PRO A 37 0.64 8.09 14.09
C PRO A 37 -0.19 9.27 13.58
N GLU A 38 0.11 10.51 14.00
CA GLU A 38 -0.57 11.71 13.52
C GLU A 38 -0.16 12.11 12.10
N ASP A 39 0.96 11.56 11.59
CA ASP A 39 1.53 11.90 10.30
C ASP A 39 1.08 10.95 9.17
N ILE A 40 0.26 9.95 9.48
CA ILE A 40 -0.17 8.95 8.50
C ILE A 40 -1.62 8.54 8.77
N GLU A 41 -2.40 8.39 7.69
CA GLU A 41 -3.77 7.87 7.81
C GLU A 41 -4.14 7.03 6.59
N SER A 42 -5.06 6.10 6.79
CA SER A 42 -5.61 5.26 5.72
C SER A 42 -6.68 6.04 4.97
N ARG A 43 -6.57 6.10 3.64
CA ARG A 43 -7.57 6.74 2.79
C ARG A 43 -8.84 5.88 2.76
N SER A 44 -10.00 6.53 2.72
CA SER A 44 -11.28 5.84 2.60
C SER A 44 -11.33 5.02 1.31
N MET A 45 -11.90 3.83 1.40
CA MET A 45 -12.06 2.94 0.24
C MET A 45 -12.93 3.61 -0.82
N GLY A 46 -12.48 3.55 -2.08
CA GLY A 46 -13.17 4.16 -3.21
C GLY A 46 -12.79 5.60 -3.47
N ALA A 47 -12.04 6.25 -2.58
CA ALA A 47 -11.48 7.57 -2.84
C ALA A 47 -10.30 7.45 -3.80
N GLY A 48 -10.12 8.45 -4.67
CA GLY A 48 -8.99 8.48 -5.59
C GLY A 48 -7.67 8.79 -4.89
N GLY A 49 -6.56 8.47 -5.56
CA GLY A 49 -5.22 8.73 -5.06
C GLY A 49 -4.60 7.54 -4.33
N GLU A 50 -3.49 7.78 -3.65
CA GLU A 50 -2.78 6.75 -2.90
C GLU A 50 -3.58 6.27 -1.68
N ASP A 51 -3.33 5.04 -1.24
CA ASP A 51 -4.10 4.39 -0.17
C ASP A 51 -3.73 4.87 1.24
N LEU A 52 -2.49 5.32 1.44
CA LEU A 52 -2.06 5.91 2.70
C LEU A 52 -1.66 7.35 2.47
N ILE A 53 -2.22 8.24 3.29
CA ILE A 53 -1.96 9.68 3.21
C ILE A 53 -0.92 10.00 4.27
N MET A 54 0.18 10.61 3.86
CA MET A 54 1.29 10.91 4.76
C MET A 54 1.63 12.39 4.75
N SER A 55 2.00 12.91 5.93
CA SER A 55 2.54 14.25 6.07
C SER A 55 3.93 14.34 5.43
N LYS A 56 4.43 15.56 5.29
CA LYS A 56 5.79 15.79 4.79
C LYS A 56 6.84 15.09 5.68
N ALA A 57 6.64 15.11 7.00
CA ALA A 57 7.54 14.45 7.95
C ALA A 57 7.59 12.94 7.72
N ALA A 58 6.41 12.31 7.54
CA ALA A 58 6.34 10.88 7.25
C ALA A 58 7.01 10.55 5.90
N ARG A 59 6.82 11.38 4.89
CA ARG A 59 7.41 11.20 3.57
C ARG A 59 8.93 11.32 3.57
N THR A 60 9.50 12.07 4.52
CA THR A 60 10.95 12.11 4.70
C THR A 60 11.48 10.75 5.12
N LYS A 61 10.72 10.03 5.95
CA LYS A 61 11.10 8.69 6.41
C LYS A 61 10.75 7.61 5.39
N PHE A 62 9.68 7.80 4.61
CA PHE A 62 9.20 6.82 3.65
C PHE A 62 8.65 7.52 2.40
N PRO A 63 9.52 7.85 1.43
CA PRO A 63 9.13 8.68 0.28
C PRO A 63 8.46 7.87 -0.84
N TYR A 64 7.41 7.14 -0.50
CA TYR A 64 6.69 6.26 -1.42
C TYR A 64 5.21 6.62 -1.48
N SER A 65 4.63 6.48 -2.66
CA SER A 65 3.19 6.50 -2.86
C SER A 65 2.68 5.07 -2.80
N ILE A 66 1.80 4.78 -1.86
CA ILE A 66 1.46 3.42 -1.48
C ILE A 66 0.11 3.01 -2.03
N GLU A 67 0.06 1.87 -2.73
CA GLU A 67 -1.14 1.20 -3.19
C GLU A 67 -1.21 -0.17 -2.54
N CYS A 68 -2.36 -0.52 -1.94
CA CYS A 68 -2.55 -1.80 -1.25
C CYS A 68 -3.55 -2.67 -2.00
N LYS A 69 -3.20 -3.91 -2.28
CA LYS A 69 -4.05 -4.88 -2.98
C LYS A 69 -4.10 -6.20 -2.20
N ASN A 70 -5.25 -6.49 -1.63
CA ASN A 70 -5.50 -7.72 -0.87
C ASN A 70 -6.53 -8.56 -1.63
N GLN A 71 -6.06 -9.38 -2.58
CA GLN A 71 -6.91 -10.12 -3.51
C GLN A 71 -6.30 -11.49 -3.80
N GLU A 72 -7.16 -12.52 -3.95
CA GLU A 72 -6.71 -13.88 -4.27
C GLU A 72 -6.14 -13.98 -5.67
N LYS A 73 -6.77 -13.32 -6.64
CA LYS A 73 -6.29 -13.26 -8.03
C LYS A 73 -5.95 -11.82 -8.35
N LEU A 74 -4.69 -11.47 -8.24
CA LEU A 74 -4.22 -10.11 -8.43
C LEU A 74 -3.47 -9.98 -9.75
N ASN A 75 -3.90 -9.00 -10.57
CA ASN A 75 -3.09 -8.55 -11.70
C ASN A 75 -2.09 -7.52 -11.17
N ILE A 76 -0.87 -7.97 -10.93
CA ILE A 76 0.21 -7.13 -10.37
C ILE A 76 0.54 -5.97 -11.29
N TRP A 77 0.53 -6.19 -12.60
CA TRP A 77 0.87 -5.15 -13.58
C TRP A 77 -0.17 -4.03 -13.59
N ALA A 78 -1.45 -4.37 -13.51
CA ALA A 78 -2.52 -3.37 -13.39
C ALA A 78 -2.41 -2.59 -12.07
N ALA A 79 -2.09 -3.28 -10.98
CA ALA A 79 -1.87 -2.64 -9.68
C ALA A 79 -0.69 -1.68 -9.73
N TRP A 80 0.40 -2.06 -10.38
CA TRP A 80 1.56 -1.21 -10.59
C TRP A 80 1.21 0.04 -11.39
N ASP A 81 0.46 -0.12 -12.49
CA ASP A 81 0.02 1.01 -13.31
C ASP A 81 -0.82 2.00 -12.50
N GLN A 82 -1.70 1.50 -11.64
CA GLN A 82 -2.51 2.34 -10.76
C GLN A 82 -1.62 3.11 -9.78
N ALA A 83 -0.68 2.44 -9.13
CA ALA A 83 0.26 3.06 -8.20
C ALA A 83 1.10 4.12 -8.91
N ASN A 84 1.59 3.81 -10.11
CA ASN A 84 2.39 4.74 -10.91
C ASN A 84 1.58 5.98 -11.32
N GLY A 85 0.30 5.81 -11.61
CA GLY A 85 -0.59 6.93 -11.95
C GLY A 85 -0.88 7.85 -10.78
N ASN A 86 -0.81 7.34 -9.54
CA ASN A 86 -1.13 8.09 -8.32
C ASN A 86 0.11 8.60 -7.56
N LYS A 87 1.30 8.34 -8.07
CA LYS A 87 2.54 8.53 -7.29
C LYS A 87 2.93 10.00 -7.04
N GLY A 88 2.47 10.94 -7.89
CA GLY A 88 2.94 12.33 -7.81
C GLY A 88 4.45 12.39 -7.99
N ILE A 89 5.14 13.03 -7.04
CA ILE A 89 6.60 13.17 -7.06
C ILE A 89 7.34 12.00 -6.37
N TYR A 90 6.59 11.04 -5.83
CA TYR A 90 7.18 9.93 -5.07
C TYR A 90 7.29 8.67 -5.92
N GLU A 91 8.08 7.70 -5.46
CA GLU A 91 8.15 6.41 -6.11
C GLU A 91 6.92 5.57 -5.77
N PRO A 92 6.35 4.82 -6.74
CA PRO A 92 5.23 3.94 -6.44
C PRO A 92 5.70 2.71 -5.68
N LEU A 93 4.83 2.23 -4.78
CA LEU A 93 5.05 1.00 -4.04
C LEU A 93 3.72 0.28 -3.91
N VAL A 94 3.67 -0.98 -4.31
CA VAL A 94 2.45 -1.78 -4.17
C VAL A 94 2.64 -2.80 -3.06
N VAL A 95 1.75 -2.75 -2.07
CA VAL A 95 1.68 -3.77 -1.02
C VAL A 95 0.66 -4.81 -1.48
N ILE A 96 1.09 -6.04 -1.62
CA ILE A 96 0.24 -7.14 -2.10
C ILE A 96 0.04 -8.19 -1.02
N LYS A 97 -1.16 -8.76 -0.98
CA LYS A 97 -1.50 -9.83 -0.06
C LYS A 97 -2.64 -10.67 -0.62
N LYS A 98 -2.65 -11.94 -0.26
CA LYS A 98 -3.81 -12.83 -0.41
C LYS A 98 -3.97 -13.64 0.88
N ASN A 99 -5.05 -14.41 1.00
CA ASN A 99 -5.31 -15.21 2.20
C ASN A 99 -4.15 -16.17 2.47
N GLY A 100 -3.70 -16.24 3.71
CA GLY A 100 -2.63 -17.13 4.13
C GLY A 100 -1.22 -16.69 3.75
N VAL A 101 -1.06 -15.54 3.11
CA VAL A 101 0.25 -15.02 2.69
C VAL A 101 0.54 -13.72 3.43
N ARG A 102 1.79 -13.56 3.88
CA ARG A 102 2.25 -12.31 4.50
C ARG A 102 2.26 -11.19 3.46
N PRO A 103 2.06 -9.93 3.86
CA PRO A 103 2.20 -8.81 2.94
C PRO A 103 3.59 -8.76 2.30
N LEU A 104 3.62 -8.53 1.00
CA LEU A 104 4.84 -8.33 0.21
C LEU A 104 4.77 -6.96 -0.43
N VAL A 105 5.93 -6.43 -0.84
CA VAL A 105 5.96 -5.17 -1.60
C VAL A 105 6.52 -5.40 -3.00
N VAL A 106 6.00 -4.62 -3.95
CA VAL A 106 6.49 -4.56 -5.32
C VAL A 106 7.08 -3.18 -5.53
N LEU A 107 8.33 -3.13 -5.97
CA LEU A 107 9.07 -1.91 -6.21
C LEU A 107 9.69 -1.92 -7.61
N ASP A 108 9.97 -0.72 -8.13
CA ASP A 108 10.84 -0.57 -9.29
C ASP A 108 12.23 -1.11 -8.95
N ALA A 109 12.82 -1.89 -9.85
CA ALA A 109 14.10 -2.54 -9.61
C ALA A 109 15.24 -1.55 -9.38
N GLU A 110 15.30 -0.48 -10.17
CA GLU A 110 16.34 0.53 -10.01
C GLU A 110 16.18 1.29 -8.70
N ASN A 111 14.94 1.64 -8.35
CA ASN A 111 14.66 2.31 -7.09
C ASN A 111 15.09 1.45 -5.89
N PHE A 112 14.77 0.16 -5.94
CA PHE A 112 15.19 -0.78 -4.89
C PHE A 112 16.72 -0.79 -4.75
N LEU A 113 17.44 -0.88 -5.87
CA LEU A 113 18.91 -0.91 -5.84
C LEU A 113 19.51 0.41 -5.37
N GLU A 114 18.91 1.55 -5.75
CA GLU A 114 19.35 2.84 -5.21
C GLU A 114 19.20 2.93 -3.71
N MET A 115 18.09 2.39 -3.18
CA MET A 115 17.87 2.34 -1.73
C MET A 115 18.94 1.50 -1.04
N ILE A 116 19.29 0.33 -1.60
CA ILE A 116 20.34 -0.53 -1.06
C ILE A 116 21.70 0.18 -1.12
N LYS A 117 22.00 0.89 -2.21
CA LYS A 117 23.21 1.67 -2.38
C LYS A 117 23.35 2.74 -1.30
N GLU A 118 22.28 3.48 -1.04
CA GLU A 118 22.25 4.50 0.01
C GLU A 118 22.48 3.88 1.39
N PHE A 119 21.86 2.75 1.67
CA PHE A 119 22.06 2.02 2.91
C PHE A 119 23.54 1.64 3.08
N ASN A 120 24.17 1.09 2.03
CA ASN A 120 25.58 0.70 2.07
C ASN A 120 26.51 1.89 2.25
N ASN A 121 26.18 3.04 1.66
CA ASN A 121 27.00 4.25 1.78
C ASN A 121 26.82 4.96 3.13
N GLY A 122 25.69 4.75 3.79
CA GLY A 122 25.40 5.32 5.10
C GLY A 122 25.99 4.54 6.27
N ASN A 123 26.56 3.36 5.99
CA ASN A 123 27.20 2.50 7.00
C ASN A 123 28.69 2.35 6.72
#